data_97486692fefb9f026966c135c6a1cfc4
#
_entry.id   97486692fefb9f026966c135c6a1cfc4
#
_cell.length_a   1.000
_cell.length_b   1.000
_cell.length_c   1.000
_cell.angle_alpha   90.00
_cell.angle_beta   90.00
_cell.angle_gamma   90.00
#
_symmetry.space_group_name_H-M   'P 1'
#
loop_
_entity.id
_entity.type
_entity.pdbx_description
1 polymer ?
#
loop_
_entity_poly.entity_id
_entity_poly.type
_entity_poly.pdbx_seq_one_letter_code
_entity_poly.pdbx_strand_id
1 'polypeptide(L)'
;DIMWLDCCILLPLIMLGLERLVKEGKWGLYCISLSLSILTNYYISIMICIFLVLYFLVLLLMEKGPGGKLSFRTIGRFAIFSLLAGGMAAALLLPEVFAILETDFGDMDFPETLKSYFSILDVLARHAMCISTERGLDHWPNIYCGVAVFMLIPMYVCNDKISVKRKFGYLALAGIFLVSFSLNMLDFIWHGMNYPDSLPARQSFIYSMLVIAMSFGA
;
A
#
# COMPACT_ATOMS: atom_id res chain seq x y z
N ASP A 1 -4.63 -0.54 -18.29
CA ASP A 1 -4.07 0.24 -17.15
C ASP A 1 -4.94 1.43 -16.76
N ILE A 2 -5.86 1.91 -17.62
CA ILE A 2 -6.78 3.02 -17.30
C ILE A 2 -7.67 2.67 -16.10
N MET A 3 -8.09 1.41 -15.97
CA MET A 3 -8.95 0.93 -14.88
C MET A 3 -8.32 1.03 -13.47
N TRP A 4 -7.02 1.30 -13.36
CA TRP A 4 -6.33 1.43 -12.07
C TRP A 4 -6.21 2.89 -11.61
N LEU A 5 -6.38 3.85 -12.53
CA LEU A 5 -6.20 5.27 -12.25
C LEU A 5 -7.13 5.77 -11.16
N ASP A 6 -8.36 5.26 -11.11
CA ASP A 6 -9.32 5.63 -10.08
C ASP A 6 -8.80 5.30 -8.67
N CYS A 7 -8.23 4.11 -8.50
CA CYS A 7 -7.62 3.70 -7.23
C CYS A 7 -6.38 4.55 -6.89
N CYS A 8 -5.57 4.91 -7.89
CA CYS A 8 -4.42 5.80 -7.69
C CYS A 8 -4.85 7.20 -7.23
N ILE A 9 -5.95 7.75 -7.79
CA ILE A 9 -6.51 9.05 -7.39
C ILE A 9 -7.13 8.97 -6.00
N LEU A 10 -7.79 7.86 -5.66
CA LEU A 10 -8.46 7.69 -4.37
C LEU A 10 -7.47 7.40 -3.24
N LEU A 11 -6.31 6.82 -3.51
CA LEU A 11 -5.30 6.46 -2.49
C LEU A 11 -4.91 7.63 -1.57
N PRO A 12 -4.53 8.84 -2.06
CA PRO A 12 -4.23 9.97 -1.17
C PRO A 12 -5.42 10.39 -0.32
N LEU A 13 -6.65 10.31 -0.84
CA LEU A 13 -7.87 10.61 -0.08
C LEU A 13 -8.12 9.58 1.02
N ILE A 14 -7.87 8.30 0.74
CA ILE A 14 -7.98 7.21 1.71
C ILE A 14 -6.95 7.41 2.82
N MET A 15 -5.69 7.71 2.48
CA MET A 15 -4.62 7.97 3.44
C MET A 15 -4.97 9.16 4.35
N LEU A 16 -5.39 10.28 3.76
CA LEU A 16 -5.84 11.45 4.52
C LEU A 16 -7.05 11.14 5.40
N GLY A 17 -7.99 10.35 4.87
CA GLY A 17 -9.15 9.89 5.62
C GLY A 17 -8.77 9.03 6.83
N LEU A 18 -7.81 8.11 6.67
CA LEU A 18 -7.30 7.28 7.74
C LEU A 18 -6.56 8.12 8.81
N GLU A 19 -5.75 9.10 8.42
CA GLU A 19 -5.13 10.01 9.38
C GLU A 19 -6.17 10.79 10.20
N ARG A 20 -7.23 11.30 9.55
CA ARG A 20 -8.34 11.99 10.25
C ARG A 20 -9.12 11.05 11.17
N LEU A 21 -9.30 9.80 10.75
CA LEU A 21 -9.94 8.77 11.58
C LEU A 21 -9.13 8.52 12.86
N VAL A 22 -7.81 8.40 12.74
CA VAL A 22 -6.90 8.13 13.87
C VAL A 22 -6.79 9.34 14.78
N LYS A 23 -6.55 10.53 14.22
CA LYS A 23 -6.26 11.77 14.98
C LYS A 23 -7.53 12.44 15.52
N GLU A 24 -8.57 12.55 14.69
CA GLU A 24 -9.78 13.33 14.98
C GLU A 24 -11.02 12.46 15.21
N GLY A 25 -10.96 11.18 14.87
CA GLY A 25 -12.11 10.27 14.91
C GLY A 25 -13.13 10.50 13.79
N LYS A 26 -12.80 11.29 12.76
CA LYS A 26 -13.65 11.57 11.59
C LYS A 26 -13.51 10.46 10.57
N TRP A 27 -14.58 9.73 10.31
CA TRP A 27 -14.58 8.52 9.50
C TRP A 27 -15.05 8.70 8.05
N GLY A 28 -15.85 9.76 7.76
CA GLY A 28 -16.58 9.88 6.50
C GLY A 28 -15.67 9.83 5.27
N LEU A 29 -14.59 10.62 5.24
CA LEU A 29 -13.66 10.61 4.10
C LEU A 29 -13.03 9.24 3.89
N TYR A 30 -12.57 8.60 4.96
CA TYR A 30 -11.96 7.26 4.91
C TYR A 30 -12.93 6.22 4.35
N CYS A 31 -14.14 6.15 4.92
CA CYS A 31 -15.12 5.15 4.58
C CYS A 31 -15.60 5.30 3.12
N ILE A 32 -15.92 6.53 2.71
CA ILE A 32 -16.42 6.79 1.34
C ILE A 32 -15.33 6.55 0.30
N SER A 33 -14.11 7.09 0.50
CA SER A 33 -13.05 6.93 -0.49
C SER A 33 -12.58 5.47 -0.61
N LEU A 34 -12.52 4.72 0.50
CA LEU A 34 -12.20 3.30 0.46
C LEU A 34 -13.29 2.48 -0.22
N SER A 35 -14.57 2.75 0.09
CA SER A 35 -15.69 2.07 -0.58
C SER A 35 -15.69 2.33 -2.09
N LEU A 36 -15.48 3.58 -2.52
CA LEU A 36 -15.36 3.93 -3.95
C LEU A 36 -14.18 3.21 -4.60
N SER A 37 -13.03 3.12 -3.94
CA SER A 37 -11.88 2.38 -4.46
C SER A 37 -12.23 0.90 -4.69
N ILE A 38 -12.89 0.25 -3.74
CA ILE A 38 -13.31 -1.15 -3.86
C ILE A 38 -14.31 -1.32 -5.01
N LEU A 39 -15.27 -0.40 -5.16
CA LEU A 39 -16.26 -0.43 -6.24
C LEU A 39 -15.65 -0.22 -7.63
N THR A 40 -14.60 0.59 -7.75
CA THR A 40 -13.94 0.85 -9.05
C THR A 40 -13.02 -0.29 -9.46
N ASN A 41 -12.25 -0.84 -8.52
CA ASN A 41 -11.36 -1.99 -8.77
C ASN A 41 -11.04 -2.72 -7.47
N TYR A 42 -11.74 -3.82 -7.21
CA TYR A 42 -11.55 -4.62 -6.00
C TYR A 42 -10.14 -5.21 -5.89
N TYR A 43 -9.55 -5.65 -7.00
CA TYR A 43 -8.23 -6.28 -7.02
C TYR A 43 -7.11 -5.30 -6.59
N ILE A 44 -7.09 -4.09 -7.13
CA ILE A 44 -6.14 -3.06 -6.72
C ILE A 44 -6.43 -2.60 -5.28
N SER A 45 -7.69 -2.57 -4.89
CA SER A 45 -8.08 -2.20 -3.53
C SER A 45 -7.66 -3.22 -2.46
N ILE A 46 -7.46 -4.51 -2.80
CA ILE A 46 -6.84 -5.47 -1.88
C ILE A 46 -5.44 -5.00 -1.49
N MET A 47 -4.62 -4.58 -2.46
CA MET A 47 -3.27 -4.04 -2.20
C MET A 47 -3.34 -2.78 -1.32
N ILE A 48 -4.30 -1.89 -1.59
CA ILE A 48 -4.54 -0.70 -0.75
C ILE A 48 -4.93 -1.14 0.67
N CYS A 49 -5.80 -2.12 0.85
CA CYS A 49 -6.21 -2.61 2.18
C CYS A 49 -5.02 -3.19 2.96
N ILE A 50 -4.16 -3.98 2.33
CA ILE A 50 -2.92 -4.48 2.97
C ILE A 50 -2.05 -3.31 3.42
N PHE A 51 -1.84 -2.33 2.54
CA PHE A 51 -1.09 -1.12 2.88
C PHE A 51 -1.72 -0.34 4.03
N LEU A 52 -3.05 -0.18 4.05
CA LEU A 52 -3.75 0.56 5.10
C LEU A 52 -3.58 -0.08 6.48
N VAL A 53 -3.50 -1.41 6.57
CA VAL A 53 -3.19 -2.09 7.83
C VAL A 53 -1.79 -1.71 8.30
N LEU A 54 -0.79 -1.77 7.42
CA LEU A 54 0.60 -1.39 7.75
C LEU A 54 0.70 0.10 8.11
N TYR A 55 0.05 0.95 7.33
CA TYR A 55 0.04 2.40 7.57
C TYR A 55 -0.67 2.76 8.88
N PHE A 56 -1.77 2.08 9.19
CA PHE A 56 -2.49 2.24 10.45
C PHE A 56 -1.59 1.88 11.65
N LEU A 57 -0.81 0.79 11.58
CA LEU A 57 0.15 0.43 12.62
C LEU A 57 1.20 1.54 12.82
N VAL A 58 1.71 2.12 11.74
CA VAL A 58 2.63 3.26 11.82
C VAL A 58 1.97 4.46 12.48
N LEU A 59 0.73 4.81 12.11
CA LEU A 59 -0.02 5.90 12.73
C LEU A 59 -0.24 5.66 14.23
N LEU A 60 -0.58 4.44 14.64
CA LEU A 60 -0.72 4.07 16.05
C LEU A 60 0.60 4.25 16.83
N LEU A 61 1.73 3.90 16.23
CA LEU A 61 3.05 4.09 16.86
C LEU A 61 3.40 5.57 17.02
N MET A 62 2.97 6.40 16.06
CA MET A 62 3.17 7.86 16.09
C MET A 62 2.29 8.54 17.15
N GLU A 63 1.04 8.11 17.29
CA GLU A 63 0.03 8.69 18.19
C GLU A 63 0.12 8.15 19.64
N LYS A 64 1.10 7.30 19.96
CA LYS A 64 1.32 6.86 21.34
C LYS A 64 1.57 8.06 22.25
N GLY A 65 0.57 8.39 23.07
CA GLY A 65 0.68 9.42 24.10
C GLY A 65 1.70 9.08 25.20
N PRO A 66 1.95 10.02 26.12
CA PRO A 66 2.82 9.78 27.29
C PRO A 66 2.21 8.65 28.13
N GLY A 67 2.86 7.49 28.08
CA GLY A 67 2.38 6.27 28.75
C GLY A 67 2.18 5.06 27.82
N GLY A 68 2.37 5.23 26.51
CA GLY A 68 2.48 4.12 25.55
C GLY A 68 1.25 3.22 25.39
N LYS A 69 0.07 3.62 25.92
CA LYS A 69 -1.15 2.81 25.84
C LYS A 69 -1.73 2.85 24.44
N LEU A 70 -1.92 1.69 23.84
CA LEU A 70 -2.68 1.54 22.61
C LEU A 70 -4.13 1.93 22.85
N SER A 71 -4.69 2.79 21.99
CA SER A 71 -6.10 3.16 22.08
C SER A 71 -6.96 2.07 21.42
N PHE A 72 -7.53 1.17 22.22
CA PHE A 72 -8.50 0.17 21.74
C PHE A 72 -9.68 0.81 20.99
N ARG A 73 -10.06 2.04 21.37
CA ARG A 73 -11.09 2.79 20.67
C ARG A 73 -10.71 3.14 19.24
N THR A 74 -9.44 3.50 18.99
CA THR A 74 -8.92 3.80 17.64
C THR A 74 -8.87 2.53 16.80
N ILE A 75 -8.43 1.41 17.37
CA ILE A 75 -8.44 0.11 16.69
C ILE A 75 -9.87 -0.30 16.32
N GLY A 76 -10.80 -0.20 17.26
CA GLY A 76 -12.21 -0.50 17.00
C GLY A 76 -12.81 0.38 15.90
N ARG A 77 -12.50 1.68 15.89
CA ARG A 77 -12.93 2.59 14.80
C ARG A 77 -12.37 2.15 13.45
N PHE A 78 -11.08 1.87 13.38
CA PHE A 78 -10.47 1.40 12.13
C PHE A 78 -11.16 0.13 11.62
N ALA A 79 -11.36 -0.88 12.48
CA ALA A 79 -12.03 -2.12 12.10
C ALA A 79 -13.47 -1.89 11.63
N ILE A 80 -14.28 -1.15 12.41
CA ILE A 80 -15.69 -0.90 12.10
C ILE A 80 -15.83 -0.14 10.77
N PHE A 81 -15.07 0.94 10.56
CA PHE A 81 -15.21 1.75 9.35
C PHE A 81 -14.58 1.12 8.12
N SER A 82 -13.57 0.23 8.27
CA SER A 82 -13.08 -0.60 7.17
C SER A 82 -14.12 -1.64 6.75
N LEU A 83 -14.75 -2.33 7.72
CA LEU A 83 -15.84 -3.26 7.44
C LEU A 83 -17.06 -2.55 6.84
N LEU A 84 -17.38 -1.36 7.31
CA LEU A 84 -18.46 -0.56 6.73
C LEU A 84 -18.17 -0.18 5.27
N ALA A 85 -16.92 0.22 4.95
CA ALA A 85 -16.52 0.52 3.58
C ALA A 85 -16.65 -0.71 2.67
N GLY A 86 -16.20 -1.87 3.12
CA GLY A 86 -16.40 -3.15 2.42
C GLY A 86 -17.88 -3.52 2.29
N GLY A 87 -18.67 -3.31 3.35
CA GLY A 87 -20.12 -3.53 3.33
C GLY A 87 -20.87 -2.66 2.32
N MET A 88 -20.47 -1.39 2.17
CA MET A 88 -21.01 -0.51 1.13
C MET A 88 -20.68 -0.99 -0.29
N ALA A 89 -19.56 -1.69 -0.47
CA ALA A 89 -19.16 -2.29 -1.73
C ALA A 89 -19.63 -3.74 -1.90
N ALA A 90 -20.40 -4.29 -0.96
CA ALA A 90 -20.79 -5.70 -0.96
C ALA A 90 -21.59 -6.12 -2.18
N ALA A 91 -22.35 -5.22 -2.79
CA ALA A 91 -23.10 -5.49 -4.02
C ALA A 91 -22.20 -5.93 -5.18
N LEU A 92 -20.94 -5.48 -5.21
CA LEU A 92 -19.93 -5.89 -6.18
C LEU A 92 -19.09 -7.04 -5.64
N LEU A 93 -18.65 -6.96 -4.37
CA LEU A 93 -17.73 -7.92 -3.78
C LEU A 93 -18.35 -9.33 -3.67
N LEU A 94 -19.64 -9.46 -3.33
CA LEU A 94 -20.25 -10.78 -3.16
C LEU A 94 -20.30 -11.58 -4.45
N PRO A 95 -20.82 -11.06 -5.58
CA PRO A 95 -20.77 -11.78 -6.85
C PRO A 95 -19.33 -12.12 -7.28
N GLU A 96 -18.38 -11.23 -7.04
CA GLU A 96 -16.98 -11.43 -7.42
C GLU A 96 -16.33 -12.58 -6.64
N VAL A 97 -16.57 -12.65 -5.32
CA VAL A 97 -16.09 -13.75 -4.47
C VAL A 97 -16.66 -15.07 -4.96
N PHE A 98 -17.96 -15.13 -5.28
CA PHE A 98 -18.58 -16.36 -5.82
C PHE A 98 -17.97 -16.73 -7.18
N ALA A 99 -17.74 -15.76 -8.07
CA ALA A 99 -17.11 -16.01 -9.37
C ALA A 99 -15.68 -16.55 -9.22
N ILE A 100 -14.88 -15.99 -8.30
CA ILE A 100 -13.52 -16.46 -8.02
C ILE A 100 -13.53 -17.91 -7.49
N LEU A 101 -14.47 -18.25 -6.59
CA LEU A 101 -14.58 -19.60 -6.03
C LEU A 101 -14.99 -20.66 -7.07
N GLU A 102 -15.59 -20.26 -8.19
CA GLU A 102 -15.98 -21.14 -9.30
C GLU A 102 -14.88 -21.27 -10.37
N THR A 103 -13.76 -20.54 -10.23
CA THR A 103 -12.63 -20.57 -11.17
C THR A 103 -11.41 -21.23 -10.55
N ASP A 104 -10.45 -21.66 -11.38
CA ASP A 104 -9.15 -22.18 -10.93
C ASP A 104 -8.31 -21.16 -10.11
N PHE A 105 -8.71 -19.88 -10.12
CA PHE A 105 -8.13 -18.87 -9.24
C PHE A 105 -8.45 -19.07 -7.75
N GLY A 106 -9.39 -19.95 -7.40
CA GLY A 106 -9.70 -20.33 -6.02
C GLY A 106 -8.66 -21.26 -5.39
N ASP A 107 -7.83 -21.93 -6.19
CA ASP A 107 -6.76 -22.80 -5.70
C ASP A 107 -5.52 -21.97 -5.35
N MET A 108 -5.42 -21.59 -4.09
CA MET A 108 -4.30 -20.79 -3.57
C MET A 108 -3.11 -21.68 -3.23
N ASP A 109 -2.22 -21.92 -4.20
CA ASP A 109 -0.96 -22.62 -3.97
C ASP A 109 0.07 -21.65 -3.40
N PHE A 110 0.24 -21.68 -2.08
CA PHE A 110 1.24 -20.85 -1.40
C PHE A 110 2.66 -21.30 -1.81
N PRO A 111 3.59 -20.35 -2.11
CA PRO A 111 4.95 -20.67 -2.52
C PRO A 111 5.66 -21.55 -1.47
N GLU A 112 6.07 -22.77 -1.85
CA GLU A 112 6.77 -23.69 -0.94
C GLU A 112 8.17 -23.22 -0.58
N THR A 113 8.81 -22.44 -1.43
CA THR A 113 10.19 -21.99 -1.25
C THR A 113 10.31 -20.47 -1.34
N LEU A 114 11.11 -19.89 -0.44
CA LEU A 114 11.47 -18.48 -0.51
C LEU A 114 12.46 -18.26 -1.65
N LYS A 115 12.07 -17.47 -2.65
CA LYS A 115 12.93 -17.07 -3.77
C LYS A 115 13.04 -15.56 -3.80
N SER A 116 14.26 -15.06 -4.06
CA SER A 116 14.50 -13.67 -4.36
C SER A 116 14.65 -13.51 -5.87
N TYR A 117 13.88 -12.59 -6.46
CA TYR A 117 13.95 -12.32 -7.90
C TYR A 117 15.23 -11.54 -8.25
N PHE A 118 15.61 -10.58 -7.39
CA PHE A 118 16.77 -9.71 -7.59
C PHE A 118 17.23 -9.09 -6.25
N SER A 119 18.39 -8.43 -6.27
CA SER A 119 18.91 -7.76 -5.08
C SER A 119 18.18 -6.45 -4.80
N ILE A 120 18.19 -6.00 -3.53
CA ILE A 120 17.59 -4.70 -3.14
C ILE A 120 18.31 -3.54 -3.86
N LEU A 121 19.60 -3.67 -4.16
CA LEU A 121 20.37 -2.65 -4.90
C LEU A 121 19.85 -2.51 -6.33
N ASP A 122 19.47 -3.61 -6.98
CA ASP A 122 18.87 -3.60 -8.31
C ASP A 122 17.52 -2.87 -8.28
N VAL A 123 16.71 -3.10 -7.23
CA VAL A 123 15.44 -2.37 -7.03
C VAL A 123 15.69 -0.87 -6.86
N LEU A 124 16.72 -0.48 -6.10
CA LEU A 124 17.07 0.93 -5.94
C LEU A 124 17.47 1.57 -7.27
N ALA A 125 18.17 0.84 -8.15
CA ALA A 125 18.51 1.34 -9.48
C ALA A 125 17.27 1.67 -10.34
N ARG A 126 16.12 1.05 -10.07
CA ARG A 126 14.85 1.34 -10.78
C ARG A 126 14.29 2.74 -10.52
N HIS A 127 14.86 3.51 -9.60
CA HIS A 127 14.52 4.93 -9.39
C HIS A 127 15.24 5.85 -10.37
N ALA A 128 16.22 5.35 -11.14
CA ALA A 128 16.96 6.13 -12.10
C ALA A 128 16.16 6.44 -13.37
N MET A 129 16.61 7.46 -14.10
CA MET A 129 16.03 7.83 -15.41
C MET A 129 16.37 6.79 -16.49
N CYS A 130 15.57 6.79 -17.54
CA CYS A 130 15.81 5.98 -18.75
C CYS A 130 15.78 4.46 -18.54
N ILE A 131 15.11 4.00 -17.50
CA ILE A 131 14.84 2.59 -17.30
C ILE A 131 13.57 2.21 -18.06
N SER A 132 13.64 1.11 -18.83
CA SER A 132 12.48 0.57 -19.54
C SER A 132 11.37 0.17 -18.58
N THR A 133 10.13 0.49 -18.93
CA THR A 133 8.97 -0.02 -18.16
C THR A 133 8.83 -1.51 -18.41
N GLU A 134 8.71 -2.26 -17.32
CA GLU A 134 8.50 -3.70 -17.38
C GLU A 134 7.02 -4.01 -17.57
N ARG A 135 6.72 -4.93 -18.50
CA ARG A 135 5.36 -5.41 -18.80
C ARG A 135 5.27 -6.93 -18.83
N GLY A 136 6.41 -7.59 -18.84
CA GLY A 136 6.54 -9.04 -18.89
C GLY A 136 6.50 -9.69 -17.50
N LEU A 137 7.06 -10.90 -17.42
CA LEU A 137 7.13 -11.72 -16.22
C LEU A 137 8.46 -11.59 -15.46
N ASP A 138 9.31 -10.62 -15.83
CA ASP A 138 10.64 -10.44 -15.22
C ASP A 138 10.60 -9.83 -13.81
N HIS A 139 9.41 -9.62 -13.26
CA HIS A 139 9.14 -9.14 -11.89
C HIS A 139 9.71 -7.76 -11.51
N TRP A 140 10.28 -6.99 -12.44
CA TRP A 140 10.84 -5.69 -12.17
C TRP A 140 9.77 -4.65 -11.79
N PRO A 141 9.88 -3.97 -10.63
CA PRO A 141 8.90 -2.97 -10.23
C PRO A 141 9.03 -1.68 -11.05
N ASN A 142 7.90 -1.08 -11.44
CA ASN A 142 7.83 0.23 -12.08
C ASN A 142 7.64 1.31 -11.01
N ILE A 143 8.74 1.74 -10.37
CA ILE A 143 8.73 2.65 -9.21
C ILE A 143 9.29 4.04 -9.51
N TYR A 144 9.56 4.33 -10.77
CA TYR A 144 10.08 5.64 -11.15
C TYR A 144 9.01 6.73 -10.95
N CYS A 145 9.25 7.64 -10.03
CA CYS A 145 8.39 8.80 -9.74
C CYS A 145 9.14 10.14 -9.88
N GLY A 146 10.32 10.12 -10.49
CA GLY A 146 11.19 11.27 -10.68
C GLY A 146 12.42 11.22 -9.79
N VAL A 147 13.60 11.45 -10.37
CA VAL A 147 14.89 11.44 -9.64
C VAL A 147 14.87 12.48 -8.50
N ALA A 148 14.29 13.66 -8.74
CA ALA A 148 14.18 14.70 -7.71
C ALA A 148 13.43 14.22 -6.47
N VAL A 149 12.33 13.47 -6.65
CA VAL A 149 11.54 12.89 -5.55
C VAL A 149 12.41 11.96 -4.72
N PHE A 150 13.18 11.09 -5.37
CA PHE A 150 14.08 10.16 -4.69
C PHE A 150 15.22 10.88 -3.96
N MET A 151 15.81 11.92 -4.57
CA MET A 151 16.87 12.74 -3.98
C MET A 151 16.40 13.54 -2.74
N LEU A 152 15.10 13.82 -2.59
CA LEU A 152 14.55 14.50 -1.42
C LEU A 152 14.42 13.58 -0.20
N ILE A 153 14.52 12.25 -0.33
CA ILE A 153 14.43 11.31 0.80
C ILE A 153 15.52 11.56 1.84
N PRO A 154 16.81 11.73 1.50
CA PRO A 154 17.82 12.11 2.49
C PRO A 154 17.50 13.43 3.20
N MET A 155 16.95 14.42 2.49
CA MET A 155 16.52 15.69 3.10
C MET A 155 15.38 15.47 4.09
N TYR A 156 14.40 14.63 3.77
CA TYR A 156 13.34 14.21 4.69
C TYR A 156 13.92 13.60 5.97
N VAL A 157 14.93 12.74 5.85
CA VAL A 157 15.60 12.11 7.01
C VAL A 157 16.35 13.13 7.85
N CYS A 158 16.99 14.12 7.23
CA CYS A 158 17.75 15.18 7.90
C CYS A 158 16.88 16.32 8.46
N ASN A 159 15.60 16.41 8.10
CA ASN A 159 14.72 17.50 8.53
C ASN A 159 14.34 17.38 10.01
N ASP A 160 14.90 18.25 10.87
CA ASP A 160 14.66 18.23 12.34
C ASP A 160 13.21 18.58 12.74
N LYS A 161 12.43 19.18 11.84
CA LYS A 161 11.01 19.48 12.09
C LYS A 161 10.12 18.24 12.08
N ILE A 162 10.61 17.12 11.55
CA ILE A 162 9.88 15.86 11.48
C ILE A 162 10.29 14.96 12.65
N SER A 163 9.31 14.48 13.39
CA SER A 163 9.59 13.59 14.53
C SER A 163 10.28 12.29 14.08
N VAL A 164 11.21 11.80 14.90
CA VAL A 164 11.95 10.56 14.64
C VAL A 164 11.01 9.37 14.43
N LYS A 165 9.91 9.29 15.18
CA LYS A 165 8.90 8.25 15.03
C LYS A 165 8.27 8.25 13.63
N ARG A 166 7.98 9.46 13.10
CA ARG A 166 7.41 9.60 11.75
C ARG A 166 8.41 9.19 10.69
N LYS A 167 9.67 9.64 10.79
CA LYS A 167 10.74 9.24 9.89
C LYS A 167 10.88 7.72 9.86
N PHE A 168 11.03 7.10 11.04
CA PHE A 168 11.18 5.66 11.16
C PHE A 168 9.99 4.91 10.58
N GLY A 169 8.76 5.33 10.87
CA GLY A 169 7.55 4.67 10.37
C GLY A 169 7.46 4.68 8.86
N TYR A 170 7.71 5.84 8.22
CA TYR A 170 7.66 5.94 6.75
C TYR A 170 8.83 5.20 6.08
N LEU A 171 10.05 5.25 6.66
CA LEU A 171 11.19 4.47 6.16
C LEU A 171 10.98 2.97 6.32
N ALA A 172 10.36 2.52 7.40
CA ALA A 172 10.01 1.13 7.60
C ALA A 172 9.00 0.64 6.55
N LEU A 173 7.96 1.44 6.25
CA LEU A 173 7.02 1.15 5.17
C LEU A 173 7.73 1.06 3.82
N ALA A 174 8.57 2.04 3.49
CA ALA A 174 9.35 2.02 2.25
C ALA A 174 10.25 0.78 2.17
N GLY A 175 10.91 0.41 3.27
CA GLY A 175 11.72 -0.80 3.37
C GLY A 175 10.90 -2.08 3.16
N ILE A 176 9.70 -2.18 3.74
CA ILE A 176 8.79 -3.30 3.51
C ILE A 176 8.46 -3.43 2.01
N PHE A 177 8.18 -2.33 1.32
CA PHE A 177 7.93 -2.37 -0.12
C PHE A 177 9.14 -2.84 -0.92
N LEU A 178 10.36 -2.30 -0.62
CA LEU A 178 11.58 -2.70 -1.32
C LEU A 178 11.86 -4.20 -1.17
N VAL A 179 11.65 -4.75 0.03
CA VAL A 179 11.76 -6.19 0.28
C VAL A 179 10.64 -6.96 -0.43
N SER A 180 9.41 -6.43 -0.44
CA SER A 180 8.26 -7.06 -1.08
C SER A 180 8.41 -7.17 -2.59
N PHE A 181 9.07 -6.21 -3.24
CA PHE A 181 9.36 -6.30 -4.67
C PHE A 181 10.35 -7.40 -5.02
N SER A 182 11.20 -7.79 -4.08
CA SER A 182 12.24 -8.78 -4.30
C SER A 182 11.83 -10.21 -3.93
N LEU A 183 10.90 -10.39 -3.00
CA LEU A 183 10.54 -11.70 -2.44
C LEU A 183 9.23 -12.24 -2.98
N ASN A 184 9.28 -13.45 -3.56
CA ASN A 184 8.11 -14.12 -4.15
C ASN A 184 6.93 -14.29 -3.17
N MET A 185 7.18 -14.64 -1.91
CA MET A 185 6.12 -14.82 -0.91
C MET A 185 5.38 -13.51 -0.62
N LEU A 186 6.10 -12.39 -0.54
CA LEU A 186 5.49 -11.09 -0.31
C LEU A 186 4.76 -10.59 -1.56
N ASP A 187 5.33 -10.81 -2.74
CA ASP A 187 4.68 -10.52 -4.02
C ASP A 187 3.34 -11.25 -4.14
N PHE A 188 3.30 -12.55 -3.82
CA PHE A 188 2.09 -13.35 -3.75
C PHE A 188 1.03 -12.76 -2.79
N ILE A 189 1.42 -12.35 -1.58
CA ILE A 189 0.52 -11.74 -0.60
C ILE A 189 -0.06 -10.42 -1.14
N TRP A 190 0.79 -9.55 -1.70
CA TRP A 190 0.33 -8.27 -2.25
C TRP A 190 -0.67 -8.43 -3.41
N HIS A 191 -0.54 -9.49 -4.18
CA HIS A 191 -1.43 -9.80 -5.32
C HIS A 191 -2.68 -10.59 -4.92
N GLY A 192 -3.05 -10.60 -3.64
CA GLY A 192 -4.27 -11.25 -3.16
C GLY A 192 -4.19 -12.77 -3.15
N MET A 193 -3.03 -13.31 -2.77
CA MET A 193 -2.72 -14.75 -2.74
C MET A 193 -2.72 -15.41 -4.13
N ASN A 194 -2.26 -14.67 -5.15
CA ASN A 194 -2.09 -15.17 -6.51
C ASN A 194 -0.83 -14.58 -7.15
N TYR A 195 -0.32 -15.21 -8.20
CA TYR A 195 0.76 -14.64 -9.01
C TYR A 195 0.20 -13.87 -10.19
N PRO A 196 0.73 -12.67 -10.50
CA PRO A 196 0.29 -11.92 -11.67
C PRO A 196 0.83 -12.56 -12.96
N ASP A 197 -0.02 -12.76 -13.96
CA ASP A 197 0.38 -13.23 -15.29
C ASP A 197 1.16 -12.20 -16.10
N SER A 198 1.08 -10.93 -15.71
CA SER A 198 1.75 -9.79 -16.37
C SER A 198 1.77 -8.59 -15.42
N LEU A 199 2.56 -7.56 -15.74
CA LEU A 199 2.70 -6.33 -14.95
C LEU A 199 3.00 -6.63 -13.47
N PRO A 200 4.22 -7.11 -13.19
CA PRO A 200 4.64 -7.47 -11.84
C PRO A 200 4.68 -6.25 -10.93
N ALA A 201 4.70 -6.50 -9.62
CA ALA A 201 4.82 -5.46 -8.60
C ALA A 201 3.76 -4.34 -8.75
N ARG A 202 2.49 -4.72 -8.97
CA ARG A 202 1.37 -3.77 -9.17
C ARG A 202 1.19 -2.82 -7.98
N GLN A 203 1.60 -3.21 -6.78
CA GLN A 203 1.62 -2.36 -5.57
C GLN A 203 2.63 -1.20 -5.64
N SER A 204 3.42 -1.08 -6.70
CA SER A 204 4.44 -0.04 -6.87
C SER A 204 3.89 1.39 -6.84
N PHE A 205 2.62 1.59 -7.26
CA PHE A 205 1.98 2.91 -7.19
C PHE A 205 1.80 3.40 -5.74
N ILE A 206 1.58 2.49 -4.79
CA ILE A 206 1.47 2.80 -3.35
C ILE A 206 2.84 3.24 -2.83
N TYR A 207 3.90 2.52 -3.21
CA TYR A 207 5.26 2.91 -2.89
C TYR A 207 5.62 4.30 -3.44
N SER A 208 5.31 4.55 -4.71
CA SER A 208 5.54 5.86 -5.35
C SER A 208 4.80 6.98 -4.59
N MET A 209 3.54 6.76 -4.19
CA MET A 209 2.77 7.71 -3.38
C MET A 209 3.43 7.96 -2.02
N LEU A 210 3.93 6.91 -1.35
CA LEU A 210 4.62 7.02 -0.08
C LEU A 210 5.89 7.88 -0.20
N VAL A 211 6.71 7.63 -1.22
CA VAL A 211 7.95 8.38 -1.49
C VAL A 211 7.66 9.84 -1.83
N ILE A 212 6.61 10.12 -2.61
CA ILE A 212 6.14 11.48 -2.90
C ILE A 212 5.69 12.18 -1.61
N ALA A 213 4.95 11.50 -0.75
CA ALA A 213 4.52 12.06 0.53
C ALA A 213 5.70 12.38 1.47
N MET A 214 6.75 11.54 1.45
CA MET A 214 8.00 11.83 2.18
C MET A 214 8.71 13.05 1.59
N SER A 215 8.82 13.13 0.27
CA SER A 215 9.47 14.25 -0.43
C SER A 215 8.78 15.59 -0.17
N PHE A 216 7.46 15.59 -0.06
CA PHE A 216 6.70 16.78 0.29
C PHE A 216 6.99 17.26 1.73
N GLY A 217 7.40 16.36 2.60
CA GLY A 217 7.81 16.68 3.98
C GLY A 217 9.29 17.08 4.12
N ALA A 218 10.09 16.95 3.03
CA ALA A 218 11.52 17.28 3.06
C ALA A 218 11.74 18.80 3.09
#